data_ab6fc1b83a4bf6c3947d0baeb389979d
#
_entry.id   ab6fc1b83a4bf6c3947d0baeb389979d
#
_cell.length_a   1.000
_cell.length_b   1.000
_cell.length_c   1.000
_cell.angle_alpha   90.00
_cell.angle_beta   90.00
_cell.angle_gamma   90.00
#
_symmetry.space_group_name_H-M   'P 1'
#
loop_
_entity.id
_entity.type
_entity.pdbx_description
1 polymer ?
#
loop_
_entity_poly.entity_id
_entity_poly.type
_entity_poly.pdbx_seq_one_letter_code
_entity_poly.pdbx_strand_id
1 'polypeptide(L)'
;MQRRDFLKTSLSVAALSSLPASSLAKGSEWVNDQLTDDWPIARLKDSENNSIDFNGDDINRPHDAFWNIDGYIEKKGGEPKSFSEDLDVVIVGGGIAGLSTAYYLRDKKIALLEMDFKLGGNSKGEQYKNSVYSTGTAYLVEPDQTAPLGSLLTELGIWDKARRESSDHTTVLYNNKFTSPFWKGATDKAAADNFNKVFKRLAEIGAEADFDYNGELAKSVDHLNFEQWLAKEFGDVHKHLLEYFQLYGWSSFCGSTDELSAYQYLGFICAETGTLMAYPGGNAYVAHKMAQRIRKEAGDKSLRAGSIVLRVTIEGDSAVILYEDAMGALKKIRAKQVVMACQKFVAKRLLPQMPKDQADAITMLPYRAYLVGNILTKKNFQSPSYELYCLKGQVPPSPTPMKRGDRSFTDICFGTWAQEEKVDHSVLTLYHGIPYDGARQFLFNPASHDKYKAKYLQDVEPILQTMNLGMNDVHGIRLTRWGHALPLSRAGLIQDGLPQKASESINGIIHFANQDNWMNPCFETAHHCAIEVATKIKG
;
A
#
# COMPACT_ATOMS: atom_id res chain seq x y z
N MET A 1 -19.68 -4.75 -10.58
CA MET A 1 -19.63 -5.36 -9.25
C MET A 1 -19.42 -4.23 -8.27
N GLN A 2 -20.36 -3.94 -7.43
CA GLN A 2 -20.35 -2.73 -6.62
C GLN A 2 -19.47 -2.92 -5.39
N ARG A 3 -18.71 -1.90 -5.00
CA ARG A 3 -17.93 -1.84 -3.74
C ARG A 3 -18.79 -2.14 -2.50
N ARG A 4 -20.09 -2.09 -2.66
CA ARG A 4 -21.13 -2.49 -1.70
C ARG A 4 -20.94 -3.92 -1.17
N ASP A 5 -20.45 -4.83 -2.01
CA ASP A 5 -20.17 -6.22 -1.61
C ASP A 5 -18.90 -6.31 -0.75
N PHE A 6 -18.02 -5.32 -0.85
CA PHE A 6 -16.79 -5.23 -0.07
C PHE A 6 -17.03 -4.79 1.38
N LEU A 7 -17.93 -3.82 1.61
CA LEU A 7 -18.17 -3.26 2.95
C LEU A 7 -19.35 -3.89 3.70
N LYS A 8 -20.37 -4.41 2.99
CA LYS A 8 -21.57 -4.99 3.64
C LYS A 8 -21.30 -6.26 4.43
N THR A 9 -20.21 -6.95 4.17
CA THR A 9 -19.92 -8.25 4.77
C THR A 9 -19.00 -8.20 5.98
N SER A 10 -18.36 -7.06 6.27
CA SER A 10 -17.60 -6.89 7.50
C SER A 10 -18.46 -6.80 8.77
N LEU A 11 -19.78 -6.63 8.65
CA LEU A 11 -20.68 -6.36 9.78
C LEU A 11 -21.57 -7.53 10.20
N SER A 12 -21.54 -8.67 9.53
CA SER A 12 -22.52 -9.76 9.77
C SER A 12 -21.98 -11.02 10.46
N VAL A 13 -20.78 -11.04 11.02
CA VAL A 13 -20.25 -12.23 11.73
C VAL A 13 -19.81 -11.91 13.15
N ALA A 14 -20.77 -11.50 13.96
CA ALA A 14 -20.64 -11.60 15.41
C ALA A 14 -21.43 -12.85 15.89
N ALA A 15 -21.03 -14.04 15.49
CA ALA A 15 -21.34 -15.30 16.15
C ALA A 15 -20.65 -16.46 15.42
N LEU A 16 -19.51 -16.89 15.92
CA LEU A 16 -19.21 -18.33 16.02
C LEU A 16 -17.95 -18.52 16.87
N SER A 17 -18.23 -19.00 18.03
CA SER A 17 -17.31 -19.42 19.06
C SER A 17 -16.46 -20.61 18.65
N SER A 18 -15.24 -20.62 19.15
CA SER A 18 -14.44 -21.79 19.57
C SER A 18 -14.36 -22.97 18.61
N LEU A 19 -13.24 -23.05 17.90
CA LEU A 19 -12.69 -24.33 17.48
C LEU A 19 -11.34 -24.57 18.16
N PRO A 20 -11.01 -25.82 18.50
CA PRO A 20 -9.89 -26.13 19.37
C PRO A 20 -8.55 -25.95 18.66
N ALA A 21 -7.59 -25.41 19.39
CA ALA A 21 -6.18 -25.39 19.02
C ALA A 21 -5.65 -26.84 18.97
N SER A 22 -5.55 -27.40 17.78
CA SER A 22 -4.76 -28.61 17.55
C SER A 22 -4.34 -28.70 16.08
N SER A 23 -3.22 -28.08 15.77
CA SER A 23 -2.18 -28.64 14.91
C SER A 23 -0.93 -27.78 15.09
N LEU A 24 -0.04 -28.23 15.96
CA LEU A 24 1.37 -27.82 15.94
C LEU A 24 1.95 -28.26 14.60
N ALA A 25 1.87 -27.41 13.61
CA ALA A 25 2.45 -27.62 12.30
C ALA A 25 3.88 -27.06 12.29
N LYS A 26 4.74 -27.87 11.73
CA LYS A 26 6.13 -27.63 11.36
C LYS A 26 6.32 -26.22 10.80
N GLY A 27 7.49 -25.62 11.10
CA GLY A 27 7.90 -24.25 10.82
C GLY A 27 7.34 -23.61 9.55
N SER A 28 7.04 -22.32 9.60
CA SER A 28 6.30 -21.59 8.56
C SER A 28 6.75 -22.01 7.17
N GLU A 29 5.84 -22.60 6.38
CA GLU A 29 6.11 -23.15 5.06
C GLU A 29 6.94 -22.23 4.16
N TRP A 30 6.75 -20.94 4.32
CA TRP A 30 7.34 -19.94 3.43
C TRP A 30 8.68 -19.35 3.92
N VAL A 31 9.06 -19.52 5.17
CA VAL A 31 10.45 -19.29 5.63
C VAL A 31 11.39 -20.33 4.98
N ASN A 32 10.84 -21.48 4.60
CA ASN A 32 11.55 -22.55 3.90
C ASN A 32 11.36 -22.54 2.38
N ASP A 33 10.47 -21.71 1.82
CA ASP A 33 10.33 -21.56 0.38
C ASP A 33 11.66 -21.13 -0.24
N GLN A 34 12.02 -21.74 -1.37
CA GLN A 34 13.15 -21.28 -2.18
C GLN A 34 12.77 -19.92 -2.78
N LEU A 35 13.09 -18.83 -2.06
CA LEU A 35 12.88 -17.48 -2.55
C LEU A 35 13.81 -17.24 -3.74
N THR A 36 13.24 -16.88 -4.87
CA THR A 36 14.01 -16.37 -6.00
C THR A 36 14.41 -14.92 -5.73
N ASP A 37 15.45 -14.40 -6.39
CA ASP A 37 15.97 -13.06 -6.11
C ASP A 37 14.97 -11.93 -6.39
N ASP A 38 13.95 -12.19 -7.22
CA ASP A 38 12.92 -11.22 -7.62
C ASP A 38 11.63 -11.25 -6.78
N TRP A 39 11.57 -12.05 -5.74
CA TRP A 39 10.38 -12.14 -4.91
C TRP A 39 10.17 -10.92 -4.01
N PRO A 40 8.92 -10.63 -3.58
CA PRO A 40 8.61 -9.45 -2.76
C PRO A 40 9.34 -9.39 -1.42
N ILE A 41 9.89 -10.51 -0.96
CA ILE A 41 10.52 -10.64 0.36
C ILE A 41 12.03 -10.84 0.21
N ALA A 42 12.79 -9.96 0.86
CA ALA A 42 14.25 -10.05 0.90
C ALA A 42 14.73 -10.80 2.14
N ARG A 43 15.71 -11.68 1.97
CA ARG A 43 16.49 -12.23 3.08
C ARG A 43 17.66 -11.30 3.38
N LEU A 44 17.75 -10.83 4.62
CA LEU A 44 18.85 -9.99 5.06
C LEU A 44 20.04 -10.85 5.51
N LYS A 45 21.24 -10.40 5.18
CA LYS A 45 22.46 -10.85 5.83
C LYS A 45 22.59 -10.17 7.19
N ASP A 46 23.27 -10.79 8.15
CA ASP A 46 23.44 -10.21 9.50
C ASP A 46 24.06 -8.80 9.48
N SER A 47 24.95 -8.53 8.53
CA SER A 47 25.55 -7.20 8.33
C SER A 47 24.56 -6.12 7.84
N GLU A 48 23.37 -6.50 7.37
CA GLU A 48 22.36 -5.60 6.80
C GLU A 48 21.28 -5.18 7.81
N ASN A 49 21.34 -5.66 9.05
CA ASN A 49 20.36 -5.32 10.10
C ASN A 49 20.27 -3.83 10.43
N ASN A 50 21.37 -3.10 10.20
CA ASN A 50 21.37 -1.63 10.20
C ASN A 50 21.52 -1.13 8.78
N SER A 51 20.52 -0.39 8.27
CA SER A 51 20.70 0.30 7.00
C SER A 51 21.71 1.44 7.14
N ILE A 52 22.55 1.60 6.13
CA ILE A 52 23.50 2.72 5.97
C ILE A 52 22.97 3.76 4.98
N ASP A 53 21.94 3.40 4.22
CA ASP A 53 21.17 4.24 3.29
C ASP A 53 19.72 3.73 3.26
N PHE A 54 18.84 4.49 2.64
CA PHE A 54 17.45 4.09 2.45
C PHE A 54 17.34 2.85 1.55
N ASN A 55 16.50 1.90 1.99
CA ASN A 55 15.96 0.85 1.12
C ASN A 55 14.71 1.37 0.36
N GLY A 56 14.05 0.50 -0.40
CA GLY A 56 12.82 0.82 -1.15
C GLY A 56 13.11 1.34 -2.55
N ASP A 57 12.57 2.51 -2.90
CA ASP A 57 12.69 3.04 -4.26
C ASP A 57 14.15 3.24 -4.69
N ASP A 58 14.52 2.66 -5.84
CA ASP A 58 15.73 3.04 -6.56
C ASP A 58 15.56 4.43 -7.16
N ILE A 59 16.40 5.37 -6.72
CA ILE A 59 16.36 6.76 -7.20
C ILE A 59 17.30 7.01 -8.40
N ASN A 60 18.11 6.05 -8.80
CA ASN A 60 19.12 6.26 -9.85
C ASN A 60 18.60 5.78 -11.21
N ARG A 61 18.47 4.48 -11.41
CA ARG A 61 18.13 3.87 -12.71
C ARG A 61 16.84 4.41 -13.34
N PRO A 62 15.71 4.54 -12.60
CA PRO A 62 14.49 5.09 -13.20
C PRO A 62 14.61 6.55 -13.59
N HIS A 63 15.29 7.39 -12.79
CA HIS A 63 15.48 8.80 -13.13
C HIS A 63 16.43 8.97 -14.31
N ASP A 64 17.53 8.20 -14.38
CA ASP A 64 18.44 8.21 -15.52
C ASP A 64 17.72 7.86 -16.82
N ALA A 65 16.83 6.86 -16.78
CA ALA A 65 16.06 6.43 -17.94
C ALA A 65 14.95 7.43 -18.32
N PHE A 66 14.15 7.88 -17.33
CA PHE A 66 12.91 8.61 -17.62
C PHE A 66 13.09 10.12 -17.82
N TRP A 67 14.20 10.73 -17.41
CA TRP A 67 14.42 12.17 -17.65
C TRP A 67 14.74 12.47 -19.11
N ASN A 68 15.42 11.53 -19.83
CA ASN A 68 15.68 11.63 -21.25
C ASN A 68 15.66 10.24 -21.89
N ILE A 69 14.45 9.73 -22.16
CA ILE A 69 14.23 8.37 -22.68
C ILE A 69 14.95 8.17 -24.02
N ASP A 70 14.88 9.14 -24.93
CA ASP A 70 15.52 9.04 -26.24
C ASP A 70 17.05 8.95 -26.13
N GLY A 71 17.64 9.85 -25.35
CA GLY A 71 19.09 9.82 -25.09
C GLY A 71 19.53 8.56 -24.35
N TYR A 72 18.68 8.01 -23.46
CA TYR A 72 18.96 6.74 -22.80
C TYR A 72 18.96 5.58 -23.80
N ILE A 73 17.98 5.51 -24.70
CA ILE A 73 17.90 4.51 -25.78
C ILE A 73 19.12 4.59 -26.70
N GLU A 74 19.50 5.81 -27.13
CA GLU A 74 20.68 6.02 -27.98
C GLU A 74 21.98 5.55 -27.31
N LYS A 75 22.17 5.89 -26.02
CA LYS A 75 23.30 5.45 -25.20
C LYS A 75 23.40 3.92 -25.08
N LYS A 76 22.26 3.21 -25.17
CA LYS A 76 22.17 1.74 -25.14
C LYS A 76 22.30 1.09 -26.53
N GLY A 77 22.60 1.84 -27.58
CA GLY A 77 22.82 1.34 -28.93
C GLY A 77 21.61 1.44 -29.86
N GLY A 78 20.56 2.17 -29.43
CA GLY A 78 19.37 2.40 -30.26
C GLY A 78 18.33 1.29 -30.17
N GLU A 79 17.16 1.51 -30.76
CA GLU A 79 16.07 0.54 -30.75
C GLU A 79 16.40 -0.76 -31.53
N PRO A 80 16.04 -1.94 -30.95
CA PRO A 80 16.16 -3.20 -31.69
C PRO A 80 15.34 -3.20 -32.98
N LYS A 81 15.91 -3.71 -34.08
CA LYS A 81 15.23 -3.79 -35.39
C LYS A 81 14.13 -4.85 -35.41
N SER A 82 14.28 -5.92 -34.63
CA SER A 82 13.35 -7.06 -34.58
C SER A 82 12.61 -7.14 -33.25
N PHE A 83 11.41 -7.70 -33.30
CA PHE A 83 10.68 -8.10 -32.10
C PHE A 83 11.30 -9.36 -31.50
N SER A 84 11.37 -9.40 -30.15
CA SER A 84 11.83 -10.61 -29.45
C SER A 84 10.69 -11.64 -29.31
N GLU A 85 9.44 -11.17 -29.28
CA GLU A 85 8.25 -12.01 -29.11
C GLU A 85 6.97 -11.26 -29.43
N ASP A 86 5.90 -12.04 -29.67
CA ASP A 86 4.51 -11.57 -29.78
C ASP A 86 3.69 -12.16 -28.62
N LEU A 87 2.94 -11.30 -27.93
CA LEU A 87 2.17 -11.63 -26.72
C LEU A 87 0.69 -11.21 -26.88
N ASP A 88 -0.18 -11.83 -26.06
CA ASP A 88 -1.55 -11.35 -25.96
C ASP A 88 -1.60 -10.08 -25.11
N VAL A 89 -0.94 -10.07 -23.94
CA VAL A 89 -0.96 -8.94 -23.01
C VAL A 89 0.42 -8.67 -22.42
N VAL A 90 0.84 -7.40 -22.43
CA VAL A 90 1.97 -6.91 -21.61
C VAL A 90 1.44 -6.08 -20.46
N ILE A 91 1.96 -6.33 -19.26
CA ILE A 91 1.60 -5.63 -18.04
C ILE A 91 2.84 -4.85 -17.57
N VAL A 92 2.69 -3.53 -17.37
CA VAL A 92 3.78 -2.63 -16.99
C VAL A 92 3.66 -2.25 -15.54
N GLY A 93 4.51 -2.83 -14.69
CA GLY A 93 4.51 -2.67 -13.23
C GLY A 93 4.16 -3.97 -12.50
N GLY A 94 4.98 -4.34 -11.51
CA GLY A 94 4.89 -5.58 -10.73
C GLY A 94 4.35 -5.39 -9.32
N GLY A 95 3.62 -4.30 -9.06
CA GLY A 95 2.87 -4.09 -7.83
C GLY A 95 1.58 -4.92 -7.78
N ILE A 96 0.73 -4.69 -6.77
CA ILE A 96 -0.51 -5.45 -6.57
C ILE A 96 -1.43 -5.39 -7.79
N ALA A 97 -1.60 -4.21 -8.41
CA ALA A 97 -2.42 -4.08 -9.61
C ALA A 97 -1.90 -4.94 -10.76
N GLY A 98 -0.57 -4.92 -11.01
CA GLY A 98 0.04 -5.72 -12.06
C GLY A 98 -0.02 -7.22 -11.77
N LEU A 99 0.31 -7.63 -10.55
CA LEU A 99 0.22 -9.05 -10.13
C LEU A 99 -1.22 -9.56 -10.19
N SER A 100 -2.20 -8.77 -9.74
CA SER A 100 -3.62 -9.13 -9.86
C SER A 100 -4.06 -9.23 -11.32
N THR A 101 -3.65 -8.28 -12.17
CA THR A 101 -3.92 -8.34 -13.61
C THR A 101 -3.33 -9.61 -14.24
N ALA A 102 -2.05 -9.92 -13.94
CA ALA A 102 -1.39 -11.12 -14.42
C ALA A 102 -2.08 -12.40 -13.90
N TYR A 103 -2.52 -12.39 -12.64
CA TYR A 103 -3.26 -13.51 -12.06
C TYR A 103 -4.56 -13.78 -12.81
N TYR A 104 -5.36 -12.76 -13.07
CA TYR A 104 -6.64 -12.92 -13.79
C TYR A 104 -6.47 -13.20 -15.28
N LEU A 105 -5.31 -12.86 -15.88
CA LEU A 105 -5.00 -13.12 -17.30
C LEU A 105 -3.98 -14.27 -17.52
N ARG A 106 -3.72 -15.09 -16.51
CA ARG A 106 -2.69 -16.14 -16.52
C ARG A 106 -2.94 -17.28 -17.53
N ASP A 107 -4.16 -17.33 -18.06
CA ASP A 107 -4.57 -18.22 -19.15
C ASP A 107 -4.17 -17.72 -20.55
N LYS A 108 -3.69 -16.46 -20.66
CA LYS A 108 -3.23 -15.83 -21.89
C LYS A 108 -1.69 -15.83 -21.95
N LYS A 109 -1.15 -15.58 -23.14
CA LYS A 109 0.29 -15.38 -23.31
C LYS A 109 0.70 -13.99 -22.82
N ILE A 110 1.15 -13.91 -21.57
CA ILE A 110 1.44 -12.64 -20.89
C ILE A 110 2.93 -12.44 -20.60
N ALA A 111 3.31 -11.15 -20.44
CA ALA A 111 4.53 -10.74 -19.75
C ALA A 111 4.24 -9.55 -18.85
N LEU A 112 4.60 -9.66 -17.57
CA LEU A 112 4.66 -8.56 -16.63
C LEU A 112 6.11 -8.07 -16.55
N LEU A 113 6.31 -6.77 -16.79
CA LEU A 113 7.59 -6.09 -16.75
C LEU A 113 7.65 -5.17 -15.53
N GLU A 114 8.57 -5.45 -14.60
CA GLU A 114 8.79 -4.67 -13.38
C GLU A 114 10.20 -4.05 -13.40
N MET A 115 10.30 -2.74 -13.19
CA MET A 115 11.59 -2.04 -13.23
C MET A 115 12.51 -2.37 -12.07
N ASP A 116 11.95 -2.64 -10.88
CA ASP A 116 12.73 -3.10 -9.74
C ASP A 116 13.12 -4.59 -9.92
N PHE A 117 14.21 -4.99 -9.29
CA PHE A 117 14.64 -6.40 -9.25
C PHE A 117 13.75 -7.25 -8.32
N LYS A 118 12.79 -6.64 -7.62
CA LYS A 118 11.81 -7.31 -6.78
C LYS A 118 10.39 -6.92 -7.17
N LEU A 119 9.53 -7.93 -7.26
CA LEU A 119 8.09 -7.76 -7.43
C LEU A 119 7.45 -7.19 -6.15
N GLY A 120 6.18 -6.81 -6.22
CA GLY A 120 5.37 -6.42 -5.08
C GLY A 120 5.02 -4.92 -5.01
N GLY A 121 5.77 -4.04 -5.71
CA GLY A 121 5.55 -2.59 -5.60
C GLY A 121 5.73 -2.12 -4.15
N ASN A 122 4.70 -1.51 -3.55
CA ASN A 122 4.70 -1.12 -2.14
C ASN A 122 4.42 -2.31 -1.18
N SER A 123 4.07 -3.50 -1.71
CA SER A 123 3.84 -4.72 -0.92
C SER A 123 5.11 -5.57 -0.92
N LYS A 124 6.14 -5.08 -0.24
CA LYS A 124 7.43 -5.74 -0.05
C LYS A 124 7.71 -6.00 1.43
N GLY A 125 8.58 -6.93 1.71
CA GLY A 125 8.98 -7.30 3.06
C GLY A 125 10.43 -7.74 3.15
N GLU A 126 10.91 -7.89 4.37
CA GLU A 126 12.23 -8.41 4.69
C GLU A 126 12.14 -9.48 5.77
N GLN A 127 13.11 -10.39 5.77
CA GLN A 127 13.21 -11.44 6.78
C GLN A 127 14.28 -11.05 7.83
N TYR A 128 13.89 -11.13 9.10
CA TYR A 128 14.80 -11.02 10.24
C TYR A 128 14.68 -12.28 11.10
N LYS A 129 15.77 -13.02 11.27
CA LYS A 129 15.77 -14.34 11.90
C LYS A 129 14.72 -15.27 11.23
N ASN A 130 13.79 -15.82 12.04
CA ASN A 130 12.70 -16.69 11.58
C ASN A 130 11.36 -15.95 11.41
N SER A 131 11.36 -14.63 11.39
CA SER A 131 10.16 -13.83 11.14
C SER A 131 10.32 -12.96 9.90
N VAL A 132 9.19 -12.51 9.37
CA VAL A 132 9.13 -11.62 8.22
C VAL A 132 8.25 -10.43 8.54
N TYR A 133 8.66 -9.26 8.08
CA TYR A 133 7.98 -8.02 8.35
C TYR A 133 7.79 -7.21 7.08
N SER A 134 6.80 -6.31 7.09
CA SER A 134 6.53 -5.41 5.98
C SER A 134 7.53 -4.26 5.93
N THR A 135 7.91 -3.88 4.71
CA THR A 135 8.64 -2.63 4.43
C THR A 135 7.76 -1.58 3.72
N GLY A 136 6.49 -1.88 3.57
CA GLY A 136 5.48 -1.03 2.94
C GLY A 136 4.08 -1.33 3.48
N THR A 137 3.15 -1.84 2.67
CA THR A 137 1.76 -2.09 3.08
C THR A 137 1.64 -3.28 4.05
N ALA A 138 0.90 -3.09 5.15
CA ALA A 138 0.95 -3.97 6.31
C ALA A 138 -0.21 -4.96 6.42
N TYR A 139 -1.45 -4.55 6.12
CA TYR A 139 -2.64 -5.35 6.38
C TYR A 139 -3.71 -5.14 5.31
N LEU A 140 -4.77 -5.91 5.40
CA LEU A 140 -6.02 -5.79 4.64
C LEU A 140 -7.17 -5.60 5.62
N VAL A 141 -8.23 -4.95 5.16
CA VAL A 141 -9.54 -5.07 5.81
C VAL A 141 -10.14 -6.40 5.38
N GLU A 142 -10.69 -7.18 6.33
CA GLU A 142 -11.27 -8.49 6.03
C GLU A 142 -12.40 -8.37 5.00
N PRO A 143 -12.22 -8.90 3.78
CA PRO A 143 -13.29 -8.89 2.79
C PRO A 143 -14.30 -9.99 3.09
N ASP A 144 -15.48 -9.93 2.46
CA ASP A 144 -16.31 -11.14 2.33
C ASP A 144 -15.52 -12.23 1.62
N GLN A 145 -15.56 -13.44 2.15
CA GLN A 145 -14.85 -14.57 1.58
C GLN A 145 -15.30 -14.89 0.14
N THR A 146 -16.55 -14.59 -0.20
CA THR A 146 -17.13 -14.80 -1.54
C THR A 146 -16.92 -13.60 -2.47
N ALA A 147 -16.52 -12.44 -1.94
CA ALA A 147 -16.12 -11.29 -2.75
C ALA A 147 -14.83 -11.57 -3.53
N PRO A 148 -14.52 -10.84 -4.60
CA PRO A 148 -13.36 -11.12 -5.44
C PRO A 148 -12.04 -11.23 -4.70
N LEU A 149 -11.79 -10.36 -3.71
CA LEU A 149 -10.56 -10.43 -2.91
C LEU A 149 -10.58 -11.65 -1.96
N GLY A 150 -11.69 -11.93 -1.28
CA GLY A 150 -11.84 -13.11 -0.43
C GLY A 150 -11.68 -14.42 -1.21
N SER A 151 -12.26 -14.48 -2.41
CA SER A 151 -12.09 -15.59 -3.34
C SER A 151 -10.64 -15.77 -3.76
N LEU A 152 -9.93 -14.67 -4.08
CA LEU A 152 -8.49 -14.71 -4.38
C LEU A 152 -7.69 -15.30 -3.22
N LEU A 153 -7.89 -14.80 -1.99
CA LEU A 153 -7.17 -15.28 -0.81
C LEU A 153 -7.45 -16.76 -0.53
N THR A 154 -8.69 -17.22 -0.78
CA THR A 154 -9.10 -18.61 -0.66
C THR A 154 -8.45 -19.49 -1.75
N GLU A 155 -8.46 -19.06 -3.02
CA GLU A 155 -7.81 -19.76 -4.14
C GLU A 155 -6.28 -19.86 -3.98
N LEU A 156 -5.67 -18.85 -3.38
CA LEU A 156 -4.25 -18.86 -3.03
C LEU A 156 -3.94 -19.77 -1.82
N GLY A 157 -4.95 -20.27 -1.11
CA GLY A 157 -4.80 -21.12 0.08
C GLY A 157 -4.30 -20.37 1.31
N ILE A 158 -4.57 -19.07 1.40
CA ILE A 158 -4.05 -18.20 2.47
C ILE A 158 -5.12 -17.55 3.34
N TRP A 159 -6.41 -17.78 3.07
CA TRP A 159 -7.49 -17.20 3.85
C TRP A 159 -7.35 -17.44 5.36
N ASP A 160 -7.02 -18.66 5.76
CA ASP A 160 -6.87 -19.06 7.16
C ASP A 160 -5.47 -18.77 7.74
N LYS A 161 -4.54 -18.25 6.92
CA LYS A 161 -3.18 -17.90 7.35
C LYS A 161 -3.08 -16.50 7.95
N ALA A 162 -4.10 -15.64 7.73
CA ALA A 162 -4.14 -14.34 8.33
C ALA A 162 -4.51 -14.40 9.81
N ARG A 163 -3.81 -13.64 10.63
CA ARG A 163 -4.27 -13.32 11.97
C ARG A 163 -5.22 -12.12 11.90
N ARG A 164 -6.31 -12.18 12.68
CA ARG A 164 -7.39 -11.20 12.65
C ARG A 164 -7.46 -10.40 13.93
N GLU A 165 -7.76 -9.11 13.80
CA GLU A 165 -8.00 -8.20 14.91
C GLU A 165 -9.31 -7.45 14.70
N SER A 166 -10.23 -7.55 15.66
CA SER A 166 -11.49 -6.82 15.66
C SER A 166 -11.30 -5.38 16.16
N SER A 167 -12.09 -4.43 15.64
CA SER A 167 -12.16 -3.05 16.12
C SER A 167 -12.46 -2.89 17.62
N ASP A 168 -13.10 -3.88 18.23
CA ASP A 168 -13.31 -3.91 19.70
C ASP A 168 -11.99 -3.93 20.49
N HIS A 169 -10.89 -4.28 19.86
CA HIS A 169 -9.54 -4.32 20.44
C HIS A 169 -8.65 -3.16 20.04
N THR A 170 -9.19 -2.15 19.30
CA THR A 170 -8.40 -0.97 18.90
C THR A 170 -7.67 -0.36 20.10
N THR A 171 -6.35 -0.34 20.01
CA THR A 171 -5.46 0.15 21.06
C THR A 171 -4.72 1.39 20.58
N VAL A 172 -4.55 2.37 21.45
CA VAL A 172 -3.67 3.52 21.21
C VAL A 172 -2.62 3.62 22.31
N LEU A 173 -1.48 4.20 21.98
CA LEU A 173 -0.51 4.61 22.97
C LEU A 173 -0.83 6.04 23.39
N TYR A 174 -1.22 6.23 24.63
CA TYR A 174 -1.52 7.54 25.20
C TYR A 174 -0.91 7.69 26.60
N ASN A 175 -0.19 8.79 26.85
CA ASN A 175 0.56 9.02 28.10
C ASN A 175 1.49 7.85 28.46
N ASN A 176 2.21 7.31 27.49
CA ASN A 176 3.10 6.15 27.63
C ASN A 176 2.39 4.91 28.21
N LYS A 177 1.12 4.72 27.89
CA LYS A 177 0.33 3.54 28.28
C LYS A 177 -0.47 3.04 27.10
N PHE A 178 -0.55 1.72 26.97
CA PHE A 178 -1.50 1.08 26.06
C PHE A 178 -2.92 1.28 26.61
N THR A 179 -3.76 1.85 25.78
CA THR A 179 -5.12 2.27 26.18
C THR A 179 -6.11 1.66 25.19
N SER A 180 -6.97 0.77 25.71
CA SER A 180 -7.93 -0.02 24.93
C SER A 180 -9.22 -0.25 25.74
N PRO A 181 -10.38 -0.45 25.12
CA PRO A 181 -10.67 -0.18 23.69
C PRO A 181 -10.82 1.33 23.42
N PHE A 182 -10.12 1.82 22.42
CA PHE A 182 -10.07 3.26 22.11
C PHE A 182 -11.46 3.85 21.85
N TRP A 183 -12.23 3.22 20.97
CA TRP A 183 -13.56 3.70 20.57
C TRP A 183 -14.62 3.79 21.70
N LYS A 184 -14.35 3.14 22.83
CA LYS A 184 -15.22 3.20 24.04
C LYS A 184 -14.78 4.29 25.03
N GLY A 185 -13.97 5.26 24.58
CA GLY A 185 -13.52 6.37 25.42
C GLY A 185 -12.41 6.00 26.40
N ALA A 186 -11.56 5.01 26.06
CA ALA A 186 -10.51 4.54 26.98
C ALA A 186 -9.46 5.60 27.33
N THR A 187 -9.29 6.64 26.49
CA THR A 187 -8.41 7.79 26.77
C THR A 187 -9.06 8.86 27.66
N ASP A 188 -10.40 8.92 27.68
CA ASP A 188 -11.20 9.81 28.52
C ASP A 188 -12.59 9.21 28.76
N LYS A 189 -12.79 8.60 29.92
CA LYS A 189 -14.04 7.93 30.27
C LYS A 189 -15.23 8.87 30.35
N ALA A 190 -15.01 10.15 30.69
CA ALA A 190 -16.07 11.14 30.76
C ALA A 190 -16.63 11.50 29.37
N ALA A 191 -15.85 11.27 28.31
CA ALA A 191 -16.25 11.51 26.93
C ALA A 191 -16.73 10.24 26.20
N ALA A 192 -16.93 9.12 26.88
CA ALA A 192 -17.29 7.83 26.27
C ALA A 192 -18.50 7.92 25.33
N ASP A 193 -19.51 8.73 25.67
CA ASP A 193 -20.70 8.92 24.83
C ASP A 193 -20.35 9.58 23.48
N ASN A 194 -19.41 10.55 23.47
CA ASN A 194 -18.94 11.18 22.23
C ASN A 194 -18.19 10.17 21.35
N PHE A 195 -17.30 9.36 21.92
CA PHE A 195 -16.60 8.29 21.20
C PHE A 195 -17.57 7.28 20.61
N ASN A 196 -18.51 6.78 21.41
CA ASN A 196 -19.52 5.82 20.96
C ASN A 196 -20.43 6.40 19.86
N LYS A 197 -20.83 7.68 19.97
CA LYS A 197 -21.64 8.35 18.94
C LYS A 197 -20.91 8.37 17.61
N VAL A 198 -19.62 8.75 17.61
CA VAL A 198 -18.82 8.82 16.38
C VAL A 198 -18.60 7.41 15.79
N PHE A 199 -18.18 6.44 16.60
CA PHE A 199 -17.98 5.07 16.17
C PHE A 199 -19.25 4.46 15.54
N LYS A 200 -20.38 4.59 16.24
CA LYS A 200 -21.67 4.08 15.76
C LYS A 200 -22.03 4.67 14.40
N ARG A 201 -21.86 5.98 14.22
CA ARG A 201 -22.18 6.64 12.96
C ARG A 201 -21.26 6.17 11.82
N LEU A 202 -19.97 5.98 12.07
CA LEU A 202 -19.04 5.43 11.08
C LEU A 202 -19.42 4.00 10.70
N ALA A 203 -19.80 3.16 11.67
CA ALA A 203 -20.26 1.80 11.42
C ALA A 203 -21.57 1.77 10.61
N GLU A 204 -22.52 2.66 10.89
CA GLU A 204 -23.77 2.83 10.12
C GLU A 204 -23.46 3.20 8.66
N ILE A 205 -22.60 4.20 8.44
CA ILE A 205 -22.18 4.61 7.08
C ILE A 205 -21.50 3.43 6.36
N GLY A 206 -20.61 2.71 7.05
CA GLY A 206 -19.95 1.53 6.49
C GLY A 206 -20.92 0.43 6.06
N ALA A 207 -22.01 0.24 6.82
CA ALA A 207 -23.04 -0.76 6.52
C ALA A 207 -24.02 -0.32 5.41
N GLU A 208 -24.38 0.95 5.35
CA GLU A 208 -25.47 1.46 4.53
C GLU A 208 -25.00 2.09 3.21
N ALA A 209 -23.81 2.73 3.22
CA ALA A 209 -23.35 3.49 2.09
C ALA A 209 -22.87 2.60 0.94
N ASP A 210 -23.25 3.00 -0.27
CA ASP A 210 -22.63 2.53 -1.49
C ASP A 210 -21.40 3.40 -1.77
N PHE A 211 -20.21 2.82 -1.57
CA PHE A 211 -18.94 3.49 -1.88
C PHE A 211 -18.60 3.41 -3.39
N ASP A 212 -19.60 3.48 -4.25
CA ASP A 212 -19.44 3.71 -5.68
C ASP A 212 -18.98 5.17 -5.92
N TYR A 213 -17.92 5.34 -6.68
CA TYR A 213 -17.36 6.65 -7.03
C TYR A 213 -18.33 7.55 -7.80
N ASN A 214 -19.33 6.97 -8.45
CA ASN A 214 -20.43 7.69 -9.11
C ASN A 214 -21.72 7.72 -8.27
N GLY A 215 -21.67 7.15 -7.05
CA GLY A 215 -22.80 7.01 -6.14
C GLY A 215 -23.19 8.31 -5.44
N GLU A 216 -24.31 8.26 -4.71
CA GLU A 216 -24.87 9.44 -4.03
C GLU A 216 -23.96 9.93 -2.88
N LEU A 217 -23.26 9.03 -2.17
CA LEU A 217 -22.34 9.46 -1.13
C LEU A 217 -21.19 10.28 -1.71
N ALA A 218 -20.57 9.82 -2.82
CA ALA A 218 -19.49 10.56 -3.48
C ALA A 218 -19.97 11.96 -3.90
N LYS A 219 -21.13 12.06 -4.55
CA LYS A 219 -21.72 13.34 -4.97
C LYS A 219 -22.02 14.28 -3.81
N SER A 220 -22.40 13.74 -2.66
CA SER A 220 -22.83 14.54 -1.51
C SER A 220 -21.68 15.05 -0.65
N VAL A 221 -20.52 14.36 -0.61
CA VAL A 221 -19.47 14.69 0.36
C VAL A 221 -18.03 14.80 -0.21
N ASP A 222 -17.78 14.39 -1.48
CA ASP A 222 -16.41 14.45 -2.04
C ASP A 222 -15.86 15.89 -2.10
N HIS A 223 -16.74 16.90 -2.30
CA HIS A 223 -16.36 18.32 -2.32
C HIS A 223 -15.98 18.87 -0.94
N LEU A 224 -16.31 18.17 0.15
CA LEU A 224 -15.93 18.51 1.52
C LEU A 224 -14.59 17.85 1.85
N ASN A 225 -13.75 18.52 2.63
CA ASN A 225 -12.69 17.82 3.33
C ASN A 225 -13.26 17.09 4.56
N PHE A 226 -12.49 16.16 5.13
CA PHE A 226 -12.98 15.33 6.23
C PHE A 226 -13.27 16.15 7.49
N GLU A 227 -12.51 17.20 7.76
CA GLU A 227 -12.75 18.09 8.90
C GLU A 227 -14.08 18.85 8.75
N GLN A 228 -14.39 19.36 7.57
CA GLN A 228 -15.69 19.99 7.25
C GLN A 228 -16.85 19.01 7.41
N TRP A 229 -16.66 17.75 6.99
CA TRP A 229 -17.67 16.72 7.17
C TRP A 229 -17.88 16.39 8.65
N LEU A 230 -16.81 16.22 9.44
CA LEU A 230 -16.91 15.99 10.89
C LEU A 230 -17.69 17.11 11.60
N ALA A 231 -17.36 18.36 11.28
CA ALA A 231 -18.04 19.52 11.86
C ALA A 231 -19.53 19.56 11.49
N LYS A 232 -19.89 19.23 10.26
CA LYS A 232 -21.27 19.16 9.77
C LYS A 232 -22.07 18.03 10.43
N GLU A 233 -21.47 16.84 10.58
CA GLU A 233 -22.15 15.64 11.07
C GLU A 233 -22.31 15.61 12.59
N PHE A 234 -21.28 16.05 13.33
CA PHE A 234 -21.23 15.91 14.79
C PHE A 234 -21.27 17.25 15.52
N GLY A 235 -20.87 18.34 14.89
CA GLY A 235 -20.56 19.61 15.56
C GLY A 235 -19.29 19.47 16.36
N ASP A 236 -19.38 18.90 17.56
CA ASP A 236 -18.27 18.77 18.51
C ASP A 236 -17.75 17.32 18.58
N VAL A 237 -16.46 17.15 18.33
CA VAL A 237 -15.77 15.85 18.37
C VAL A 237 -14.62 15.95 19.36
N HIS A 238 -14.49 14.94 20.22
CA HIS A 238 -13.45 14.91 21.25
C HIS A 238 -12.04 15.02 20.64
N LYS A 239 -11.17 15.82 21.28
CA LYS A 239 -9.81 16.11 20.76
C LYS A 239 -8.95 14.87 20.48
N HIS A 240 -9.13 13.78 21.24
CA HIS A 240 -8.37 12.54 21.00
C HIS A 240 -8.86 11.79 19.74
N LEU A 241 -10.15 11.89 19.40
CA LEU A 241 -10.66 11.40 18.13
C LEU A 241 -10.14 12.24 16.96
N LEU A 242 -10.15 13.58 17.11
CA LEU A 242 -9.59 14.47 16.09
C LEU A 242 -8.09 14.22 15.88
N GLU A 243 -7.34 14.00 16.97
CA GLU A 243 -5.92 13.63 16.89
C GLU A 243 -5.75 12.29 16.16
N TYR A 244 -6.53 11.26 16.52
CA TYR A 244 -6.52 9.96 15.88
C TYR A 244 -6.81 10.10 14.38
N PHE A 245 -7.85 10.83 13.99
CA PHE A 245 -8.18 11.06 12.60
C PHE A 245 -7.08 11.80 11.83
N GLN A 246 -6.46 12.81 12.44
CA GLN A 246 -5.34 13.50 11.80
C GLN A 246 -4.16 12.54 11.55
N LEU A 247 -3.79 11.73 12.54
CA LEU A 247 -2.71 10.74 12.39
C LEU A 247 -3.07 9.64 11.39
N TYR A 248 -4.31 9.18 11.40
CA TYR A 248 -4.83 8.21 10.44
C TYR A 248 -4.77 8.74 9.00
N GLY A 249 -5.15 10.00 8.79
CA GLY A 249 -5.02 10.66 7.50
C GLY A 249 -3.55 10.74 7.02
N TRP A 250 -2.62 11.04 7.91
CA TRP A 250 -1.19 11.05 7.58
C TRP A 250 -0.67 9.65 7.25
N SER A 251 -1.06 8.63 8.03
CA SER A 251 -0.64 7.25 7.80
C SER A 251 -1.23 6.68 6.52
N SER A 252 -2.55 6.73 6.36
CA SER A 252 -3.25 6.03 5.29
C SER A 252 -3.22 6.76 3.94
N PHE A 253 -3.10 8.10 3.93
CA PHE A 253 -3.21 8.93 2.72
C PHE A 253 -2.04 9.88 2.49
N CYS A 254 -1.10 10.01 3.41
CA CYS A 254 -0.14 11.12 3.44
C CYS A 254 -0.81 12.49 3.34
N GLY A 255 -2.00 12.65 3.92
CA GLY A 255 -2.81 13.86 3.86
C GLY A 255 -3.42 14.24 5.20
N SER A 256 -3.70 15.52 5.37
CA SER A 256 -4.34 16.05 6.58
C SER A 256 -5.87 16.07 6.44
N THR A 257 -6.59 16.04 7.56
CA THR A 257 -8.06 16.04 7.58
C THR A 257 -8.69 17.27 6.91
N ASP A 258 -7.96 18.39 6.85
CA ASP A 258 -8.36 19.64 6.19
C ASP A 258 -8.12 19.66 4.67
N GLU A 259 -7.52 18.62 4.09
CA GLU A 259 -7.29 18.51 2.64
C GLU A 259 -7.88 17.26 2.00
N LEU A 260 -8.03 16.18 2.78
CA LEU A 260 -8.53 14.89 2.28
C LEU A 260 -10.04 14.93 2.00
N SER A 261 -10.45 14.36 0.87
CA SER A 261 -11.87 14.16 0.54
C SER A 261 -12.58 13.39 1.65
N ALA A 262 -13.70 13.93 2.12
CA ALA A 262 -14.54 13.23 3.10
C ALA A 262 -15.03 11.88 2.56
N TYR A 263 -15.36 11.79 1.27
CA TYR A 263 -15.77 10.54 0.62
C TYR A 263 -14.67 9.48 0.69
N GLN A 264 -13.45 9.83 0.28
CA GLN A 264 -12.31 8.91 0.29
C GLN A 264 -11.94 8.50 1.71
N TYR A 265 -11.93 9.47 2.63
CA TYR A 265 -11.62 9.23 4.03
C TYR A 265 -12.63 8.31 4.70
N LEU A 266 -13.94 8.54 4.46
CA LEU A 266 -15.00 7.67 4.96
C LEU A 266 -14.87 6.24 4.45
N GLY A 267 -14.49 6.05 3.18
CA GLY A 267 -14.25 4.73 2.61
C GLY A 267 -13.18 3.92 3.35
N PHE A 268 -12.24 4.57 4.02
CA PHE A 268 -11.21 3.94 4.84
C PHE A 268 -11.65 3.79 6.30
N ILE A 269 -11.99 4.90 6.94
CA ILE A 269 -12.24 4.88 8.38
C ILE A 269 -13.47 4.05 8.77
N CYS A 270 -14.48 3.97 7.90
CA CYS A 270 -15.61 3.07 8.12
C CYS A 270 -15.20 1.59 8.04
N ALA A 271 -14.22 1.25 7.21
CA ALA A 271 -13.69 -0.11 7.11
C ALA A 271 -12.93 -0.51 8.38
N GLU A 272 -12.26 0.44 9.07
CA GLU A 272 -11.58 0.22 10.34
C GLU A 272 -12.55 -0.10 11.51
N THR A 273 -13.86 0.10 11.34
CA THR A 273 -14.85 -0.39 12.30
C THR A 273 -15.10 -1.91 12.19
N GLY A 274 -14.50 -2.58 11.22
CA GLY A 274 -14.56 -4.02 10.97
C GLY A 274 -13.39 -4.79 11.56
N THR A 275 -12.93 -5.79 10.83
CA THR A 275 -11.82 -6.69 11.22
C THR A 275 -10.63 -6.47 10.30
N LEU A 276 -9.44 -6.34 10.88
CA LEU A 276 -8.18 -6.31 10.14
C LEU A 276 -7.64 -7.72 9.94
N MET A 277 -7.03 -7.97 8.78
CA MET A 277 -6.31 -9.20 8.45
C MET A 277 -4.83 -8.89 8.23
N ALA A 278 -3.96 -9.44 9.06
CA ALA A 278 -2.52 -9.31 8.92
C ALA A 278 -1.86 -10.66 8.62
N TYR A 279 -0.94 -10.63 7.66
CA TYR A 279 -0.10 -11.77 7.30
C TYR A 279 1.32 -11.59 7.83
N PRO A 280 2.09 -12.68 8.01
CA PRO A 280 3.53 -12.56 8.22
C PRO A 280 4.18 -11.82 7.05
N GLY A 281 4.84 -10.69 7.31
CA GLY A 281 5.39 -9.82 6.25
C GLY A 281 4.39 -8.88 5.59
N GLY A 282 3.19 -8.78 6.14
CA GLY A 282 2.14 -7.90 5.61
C GLY A 282 1.66 -8.34 4.22
N ASN A 283 1.29 -7.38 3.39
CA ASN A 283 0.76 -7.67 2.05
C ASN A 283 1.81 -8.22 1.06
N ALA A 284 3.10 -8.20 1.42
CA ALA A 284 4.13 -8.91 0.67
C ALA A 284 3.86 -10.42 0.58
N TYR A 285 3.21 -11.01 1.60
CA TYR A 285 2.81 -12.40 1.59
C TYR A 285 1.80 -12.71 0.48
N VAL A 286 0.79 -11.86 0.32
CA VAL A 286 -0.22 -12.01 -0.73
C VAL A 286 0.42 -11.84 -2.11
N ALA A 287 1.27 -10.82 -2.28
CA ALA A 287 2.01 -10.59 -3.52
C ALA A 287 2.89 -11.79 -3.89
N HIS A 288 3.56 -12.39 -2.92
CA HIS A 288 4.38 -13.59 -3.08
C HIS A 288 3.55 -14.79 -3.55
N LYS A 289 2.42 -15.05 -2.91
CA LYS A 289 1.54 -16.19 -3.29
C LYS A 289 0.91 -15.98 -4.67
N MET A 290 0.55 -14.75 -5.04
CA MET A 290 0.13 -14.44 -6.41
C MET A 290 1.25 -14.73 -7.43
N ALA A 291 2.47 -14.25 -7.16
CA ALA A 291 3.61 -14.49 -8.07
C ALA A 291 3.91 -15.98 -8.25
N GLN A 292 3.89 -16.78 -7.16
CA GLN A 292 4.01 -18.23 -7.23
C GLN A 292 2.95 -18.88 -8.14
N ARG A 293 1.70 -18.47 -7.96
CA ARG A 293 0.57 -19.00 -8.72
C ARG A 293 0.66 -18.65 -10.20
N ILE A 294 1.02 -17.40 -10.52
CA ILE A 294 1.19 -16.94 -11.89
C ILE A 294 2.31 -17.75 -12.59
N ARG A 295 3.48 -17.90 -11.96
CA ARG A 295 4.58 -18.69 -12.55
C ARG A 295 4.20 -20.14 -12.78
N LYS A 296 3.50 -20.74 -11.84
CA LYS A 296 3.04 -22.14 -11.96
C LYS A 296 2.12 -22.35 -13.16
N GLU A 297 1.26 -21.39 -13.49
CA GLU A 297 0.25 -21.52 -14.55
C GLU A 297 0.60 -20.86 -15.88
N ALA A 298 1.25 -19.70 -15.84
CA ALA A 298 1.68 -18.96 -17.05
C ALA A 298 3.16 -19.14 -17.41
N GLY A 299 3.94 -19.85 -16.58
CA GLY A 299 5.37 -20.14 -16.77
C GLY A 299 6.28 -19.04 -16.23
N ASP A 300 7.56 -19.39 -16.00
CA ASP A 300 8.54 -18.51 -15.35
C ASP A 300 8.80 -17.19 -16.08
N LYS A 301 8.70 -17.19 -17.41
CA LYS A 301 8.92 -16.00 -18.24
C LYS A 301 7.77 -14.99 -18.20
N SER A 302 6.66 -15.31 -17.54
CA SER A 302 5.51 -14.41 -17.40
C SER A 302 5.77 -13.23 -16.47
N LEU A 303 6.68 -13.36 -15.49
CA LEU A 303 7.08 -12.30 -14.56
C LEU A 303 8.56 -11.97 -14.75
N ARG A 304 8.86 -10.70 -15.07
CA ARG A 304 10.20 -10.23 -15.43
C ARG A 304 10.58 -9.00 -14.60
N ALA A 305 11.15 -9.24 -13.44
CA ALA A 305 11.74 -8.20 -12.62
C ALA A 305 13.06 -7.68 -13.23
N GLY A 306 13.50 -6.48 -12.87
CA GLY A 306 14.65 -5.79 -13.43
C GLY A 306 14.41 -5.25 -14.86
N SER A 307 13.17 -5.32 -15.36
CA SER A 307 12.80 -4.94 -16.73
C SER A 307 12.15 -3.55 -16.74
N ILE A 308 12.89 -2.53 -17.14
CA ILE A 308 12.39 -1.14 -17.20
C ILE A 308 11.80 -0.83 -18.58
N VAL A 309 10.49 -0.57 -18.63
CA VAL A 309 9.81 -0.14 -19.85
C VAL A 309 10.19 1.31 -20.15
N LEU A 310 10.58 1.59 -21.39
CA LEU A 310 11.04 2.89 -21.86
C LEU A 310 10.01 3.57 -22.74
N ARG A 311 9.28 2.81 -23.56
CA ARG A 311 8.27 3.36 -24.47
C ARG A 311 7.21 2.33 -24.79
N VAL A 312 5.97 2.79 -24.89
CA VAL A 312 4.81 2.04 -25.40
C VAL A 312 4.16 2.86 -26.49
N THR A 313 4.08 2.30 -27.71
CA THR A 313 3.41 2.94 -28.86
C THR A 313 2.35 2.04 -29.44
N ILE A 314 1.33 2.61 -30.08
CA ILE A 314 0.31 1.87 -30.83
C ILE A 314 0.71 1.84 -32.29
N GLU A 315 0.77 0.64 -32.88
CA GLU A 315 1.04 0.41 -34.28
C GLU A 315 -0.07 -0.48 -34.87
N GLY A 316 -0.98 0.11 -35.63
CA GLY A 316 -2.16 -0.58 -36.15
C GLY A 316 -3.10 -1.02 -35.03
N ASP A 317 -3.36 -2.31 -34.92
CA ASP A 317 -4.22 -2.96 -33.92
C ASP A 317 -3.47 -3.57 -32.73
N SER A 318 -2.20 -3.23 -32.58
CA SER A 318 -1.32 -3.76 -31.53
C SER A 318 -0.48 -2.66 -30.90
N ALA A 319 0.15 -2.95 -29.79
CA ALA A 319 1.12 -2.10 -29.14
C ALA A 319 2.54 -2.65 -29.29
N VAL A 320 3.50 -1.75 -29.35
CA VAL A 320 4.93 -2.04 -29.33
C VAL A 320 5.53 -1.53 -28.02
N ILE A 321 6.17 -2.41 -27.30
CA ILE A 321 6.77 -2.14 -26.00
C ILE A 321 8.29 -2.25 -26.12
N LEU A 322 8.98 -1.13 -25.91
CA LEU A 322 10.44 -1.07 -25.80
C LEU A 322 10.83 -1.08 -24.34
N TYR A 323 11.68 -1.99 -23.94
CA TYR A 323 12.16 -2.10 -22.56
C TYR A 323 13.62 -2.53 -22.50
N GLU A 324 14.28 -2.24 -21.39
CA GLU A 324 15.59 -2.79 -21.04
C GLU A 324 15.37 -3.96 -20.09
N ASP A 325 15.93 -5.12 -20.40
CA ASP A 325 15.85 -6.31 -19.55
C ASP A 325 16.81 -6.23 -18.34
N ALA A 326 16.71 -7.21 -17.44
CA ALA A 326 17.54 -7.29 -16.22
C ALA A 326 19.05 -7.38 -16.50
N MET A 327 19.45 -7.75 -17.74
CA MET A 327 20.84 -7.82 -18.16
C MET A 327 21.32 -6.53 -18.85
N GLY A 328 20.47 -5.50 -18.91
CA GLY A 328 20.77 -4.21 -19.51
C GLY A 328 20.62 -4.16 -21.03
N ALA A 329 20.05 -5.19 -21.66
CA ALA A 329 19.84 -5.24 -23.12
C ALA A 329 18.46 -4.67 -23.50
N LEU A 330 18.43 -3.82 -24.54
CA LEU A 330 17.17 -3.34 -25.10
C LEU A 330 16.44 -4.47 -25.84
N LYS A 331 15.15 -4.59 -25.58
CA LYS A 331 14.23 -5.57 -26.18
C LYS A 331 12.98 -4.86 -26.69
N LYS A 332 12.35 -5.46 -27.70
CA LYS A 332 11.10 -4.97 -28.28
C LYS A 332 10.09 -6.11 -28.38
N ILE A 333 8.91 -5.91 -27.80
CA ILE A 333 7.79 -6.86 -27.79
C ILE A 333 6.62 -6.24 -28.55
N ARG A 334 5.87 -7.06 -29.27
CA ARG A 334 4.54 -6.72 -29.78
C ARG A 334 3.49 -7.38 -28.90
N ALA A 335 2.41 -6.63 -28.54
CA ALA A 335 1.29 -7.16 -27.77
C ALA A 335 -0.05 -6.68 -28.33
N LYS A 336 -1.09 -7.52 -28.23
CA LYS A 336 -2.46 -7.13 -28.60
C LYS A 336 -3.02 -6.09 -27.64
N GLN A 337 -2.68 -6.22 -26.35
CA GLN A 337 -3.16 -5.36 -25.27
C GLN A 337 -2.01 -4.99 -24.32
N VAL A 338 -2.08 -3.81 -23.74
CA VAL A 338 -1.14 -3.37 -22.69
C VAL A 338 -1.92 -2.88 -21.46
N VAL A 339 -1.48 -3.28 -20.29
CA VAL A 339 -2.01 -2.75 -19.01
C VAL A 339 -0.93 -1.94 -18.32
N MET A 340 -1.15 -0.64 -18.19
CA MET A 340 -0.30 0.26 -17.41
C MET A 340 -0.68 0.12 -15.94
N ALA A 341 0.05 -0.74 -15.22
CA ALA A 341 -0.13 -1.01 -13.80
C ALA A 341 0.90 -0.25 -12.92
N CYS A 342 1.47 0.81 -13.46
CA CYS A 342 2.35 1.76 -12.79
C CYS A 342 1.61 3.07 -12.50
N GLN A 343 2.22 3.94 -11.68
CA GLN A 343 1.65 5.26 -11.39
C GLN A 343 1.42 6.04 -12.69
N LYS A 344 0.35 6.83 -12.73
CA LYS A 344 -0.07 7.59 -13.92
C LYS A 344 1.00 8.53 -14.45
N PHE A 345 1.77 9.20 -13.58
CA PHE A 345 2.84 10.11 -14.02
C PHE A 345 4.00 9.36 -14.70
N VAL A 346 4.24 8.08 -14.37
CA VAL A 346 5.17 7.20 -15.10
C VAL A 346 4.56 6.83 -16.44
N ALA A 347 3.31 6.33 -16.45
CA ALA A 347 2.60 5.96 -17.68
C ALA A 347 2.60 7.11 -18.70
N LYS A 348 2.35 8.35 -18.26
CA LYS A 348 2.41 9.55 -19.11
C LYS A 348 3.76 9.71 -19.83
N ARG A 349 4.88 9.35 -19.20
CA ARG A 349 6.21 9.43 -19.80
C ARG A 349 6.46 8.34 -20.82
N LEU A 350 5.87 7.15 -20.60
CA LEU A 350 6.05 5.99 -21.45
C LEU A 350 5.16 5.98 -22.70
N LEU A 351 4.13 6.82 -22.74
CA LEU A 351 3.08 6.86 -23.77
C LEU A 351 3.13 8.16 -24.58
N PRO A 352 3.99 8.26 -25.61
CA PRO A 352 4.12 9.49 -26.41
C PRO A 352 2.84 9.83 -27.19
N GLN A 353 1.96 8.85 -27.41
CA GLN A 353 0.67 9.00 -28.11
C GLN A 353 -0.51 9.24 -27.16
N MET A 354 -0.27 9.51 -25.88
CA MET A 354 -1.33 9.80 -24.91
C MET A 354 -2.13 11.05 -25.33
N PRO A 355 -3.47 11.01 -25.32
CA PRO A 355 -4.29 12.19 -25.55
C PRO A 355 -3.92 13.34 -24.62
N LYS A 356 -3.91 14.58 -25.16
CA LYS A 356 -3.46 15.76 -24.41
C LYS A 356 -4.30 16.00 -23.17
N ASP A 357 -5.61 15.90 -23.26
CA ASP A 357 -6.55 16.11 -22.15
C ASP A 357 -6.36 15.06 -21.04
N GLN A 358 -6.06 13.80 -21.39
CA GLN A 358 -5.69 12.76 -20.44
C GLN A 358 -4.33 13.06 -19.78
N ALA A 359 -3.35 13.49 -20.56
CA ALA A 359 -2.04 13.90 -20.04
C ALA A 359 -2.11 15.11 -19.09
N ASP A 360 -3.00 16.07 -19.39
CA ASP A 360 -3.27 17.23 -18.55
C ASP A 360 -3.94 16.80 -17.23
N ALA A 361 -4.95 15.92 -17.28
CA ALA A 361 -5.58 15.33 -16.09
C ALA A 361 -4.57 14.63 -15.18
N ILE A 362 -3.68 13.81 -15.75
CA ILE A 362 -2.62 13.13 -14.98
C ILE A 362 -1.70 14.14 -14.27
N THR A 363 -1.41 15.29 -14.89
CA THR A 363 -0.54 16.31 -14.29
C THR A 363 -1.14 16.91 -13.01
N MET A 364 -2.46 16.90 -12.90
CA MET A 364 -3.19 17.44 -11.74
C MET A 364 -3.29 16.45 -10.58
N LEU A 365 -2.95 15.17 -10.77
CA LEU A 365 -3.01 14.16 -9.72
C LEU A 365 -1.81 14.30 -8.78
N PRO A 366 -2.03 14.58 -7.49
CA PRO A 366 -0.95 14.72 -6.52
C PRO A 366 -0.49 13.37 -5.96
N TYR A 367 0.82 13.26 -5.66
CA TYR A 367 1.43 12.09 -5.01
C TYR A 367 2.33 12.54 -3.88
N ARG A 368 2.38 11.77 -2.80
CA ARG A 368 3.21 12.06 -1.65
C ARG A 368 4.13 10.91 -1.29
N ALA A 369 5.14 11.24 -0.51
CA ALA A 369 6.18 10.33 -0.09
C ALA A 369 5.85 9.67 1.25
N TYR A 370 6.44 8.50 1.47
CA TYR A 370 6.30 7.72 2.68
C TYR A 370 7.65 7.19 3.16
N LEU A 371 7.81 7.06 4.45
CA LEU A 371 8.98 6.45 5.05
C LEU A 371 8.52 5.38 6.06
N VAL A 372 9.07 4.18 5.95
CA VAL A 372 8.81 3.07 6.87
C VAL A 372 10.09 2.77 7.64
N GLY A 373 10.03 2.82 8.98
CA GLY A 373 11.13 2.48 9.85
C GLY A 373 10.89 1.15 10.53
N ASN A 374 11.77 0.17 10.37
CA ASN A 374 11.66 -1.11 11.05
C ASN A 374 12.73 -1.21 12.15
N ILE A 375 12.29 -1.23 13.42
CA ILE A 375 13.14 -1.45 14.58
C ILE A 375 13.19 -2.95 14.86
N LEU A 376 14.35 -3.55 14.71
CA LEU A 376 14.62 -4.95 15.00
C LEU A 376 15.08 -5.09 16.45
N THR A 377 14.43 -5.93 17.25
CA THR A 377 14.78 -6.11 18.66
C THR A 377 15.40 -7.49 18.92
N LYS A 378 16.18 -7.60 20.00
CA LYS A 378 16.80 -8.85 20.47
C LYS A 378 15.86 -9.68 21.32
N LYS A 379 14.81 -9.03 21.88
CA LYS A 379 13.83 -9.63 22.77
C LYS A 379 12.44 -9.46 22.20
N ASN A 380 11.56 -10.40 22.51
CA ASN A 380 10.16 -10.32 22.13
C ASN A 380 9.36 -9.42 23.09
N PHE A 381 8.44 -8.70 22.51
CA PHE A 381 7.35 -7.99 23.19
C PHE A 381 6.00 -8.51 22.66
N GLN A 382 5.13 -8.90 23.58
CA GLN A 382 3.76 -9.31 23.24
C GLN A 382 2.87 -8.07 23.13
N SER A 383 2.60 -7.63 21.90
CA SER A 383 1.69 -6.51 21.69
C SER A 383 0.24 -6.90 22.04
N PRO A 384 -0.53 -6.00 22.67
CA PRO A 384 -1.96 -6.20 22.88
C PRO A 384 -2.76 -6.16 21.58
N SER A 385 -2.25 -5.49 20.53
CA SER A 385 -2.87 -5.31 19.22
C SER A 385 -1.85 -5.42 18.09
N TYR A 386 -2.34 -5.54 16.85
CA TYR A 386 -1.48 -5.52 15.67
C TYR A 386 -0.92 -4.13 15.37
N GLU A 387 -1.79 -3.12 15.44
CA GLU A 387 -1.47 -1.72 15.17
C GLU A 387 -1.83 -0.85 16.37
N LEU A 388 -1.08 0.22 16.55
CA LEU A 388 -1.44 1.27 17.50
C LEU A 388 -0.99 2.66 17.03
N TYR A 389 -1.85 3.64 17.24
CA TYR A 389 -1.55 5.06 17.02
C TYR A 389 -0.96 5.71 18.26
N CYS A 390 0.01 6.62 18.06
CA CYS A 390 0.75 7.27 19.15
C CYS A 390 0.17 8.66 19.43
N LEU A 391 -0.79 8.75 20.38
CA LEU A 391 -1.48 9.99 20.76
C LEU A 391 -0.67 10.80 21.80
N LYS A 392 -0.67 12.13 21.66
CA LYS A 392 -0.07 13.10 22.60
C LYS A 392 -1.12 13.98 23.31
N GLY A 393 -2.40 13.76 23.04
CA GLY A 393 -3.53 14.46 23.66
C GLY A 393 -3.92 15.79 23.00
N GLN A 394 -3.35 16.09 21.83
CA GLN A 394 -3.67 17.28 21.04
C GLN A 394 -3.53 17.02 19.54
N VAL A 395 -4.41 17.62 18.75
CA VAL A 395 -4.38 17.52 17.30
C VAL A 395 -3.13 18.23 16.76
N PRO A 396 -2.25 17.54 16.01
CA PRO A 396 -1.13 18.21 15.39
C PRO A 396 -1.64 19.08 14.24
N PRO A 397 -1.06 20.29 14.05
CA PRO A 397 -1.42 21.14 12.91
C PRO A 397 -1.01 20.47 11.59
N SER A 398 -1.72 20.80 10.51
CA SER A 398 -1.36 20.38 9.16
C SER A 398 0.08 20.76 8.85
N PRO A 399 0.95 19.80 8.46
CA PRO A 399 2.35 20.09 8.27
C PRO A 399 2.60 20.80 6.94
N THR A 400 3.61 21.65 6.95
CA THR A 400 4.16 22.28 5.74
C THR A 400 5.67 22.04 5.70
N PRO A 401 6.35 22.23 4.56
CA PRO A 401 7.80 22.14 4.50
C PRO A 401 8.52 23.01 5.54
N MET A 402 7.91 24.13 5.94
CA MET A 402 8.44 25.07 6.93
C MET A 402 8.02 24.74 8.38
N LYS A 403 6.87 24.09 8.55
CA LYS A 403 6.35 23.67 9.86
C LYS A 403 6.28 22.16 9.92
N ARG A 404 7.43 21.49 9.77
CA ARG A 404 7.50 20.05 9.99
C ARG A 404 7.14 19.79 11.43
N GLY A 405 6.03 19.05 11.64
CA GLY A 405 5.65 18.65 12.98
C GLY A 405 6.75 17.84 13.66
N ASP A 406 6.78 17.86 14.98
CA ASP A 406 7.76 17.12 15.78
C ASP A 406 7.62 15.59 15.70
N ARG A 407 6.59 15.09 15.02
CA ARG A 407 6.33 13.65 14.89
C ARG A 407 7.12 13.06 13.73
N SER A 408 7.82 11.97 14.00
CA SER A 408 8.53 11.19 12.96
C SER A 408 7.67 10.06 12.42
N PHE A 409 6.81 9.45 13.24
CA PHE A 409 5.85 8.42 12.84
C PHE A 409 4.51 8.62 13.54
N THR A 410 3.45 8.07 12.96
CA THR A 410 2.07 8.21 13.43
C THR A 410 1.61 7.02 14.22
N ASP A 411 2.02 5.83 13.76
CA ASP A 411 1.56 4.54 14.25
C ASP A 411 2.67 3.48 14.15
N ILE A 412 2.42 2.37 14.82
CA ILE A 412 3.33 1.22 14.88
C ILE A 412 2.52 -0.03 14.56
N CYS A 413 2.93 -0.76 13.52
CA CYS A 413 2.49 -2.13 13.31
C CYS A 413 3.52 -3.11 13.89
N PHE A 414 3.05 -4.14 14.57
CA PHE A 414 3.93 -5.16 15.17
C PHE A 414 4.18 -6.28 14.16
N GLY A 415 5.29 -6.19 13.41
CA GLY A 415 5.62 -7.10 12.32
C GLY A 415 5.71 -8.58 12.73
N THR A 416 5.95 -8.85 14.02
CA THR A 416 5.97 -10.22 14.57
C THR A 416 4.62 -10.70 15.11
N TRP A 417 3.59 -9.84 15.16
CA TRP A 417 2.28 -10.21 15.70
C TRP A 417 1.58 -11.29 14.89
N ALA A 418 1.67 -11.22 13.56
CA ALA A 418 1.02 -12.17 12.65
C ALA A 418 1.84 -13.43 12.36
N GLN A 419 3.00 -13.63 13.00
CA GLN A 419 3.80 -14.85 12.79
C GLN A 419 3.05 -16.09 13.29
N GLU A 420 3.16 -17.19 12.55
CA GLU A 420 2.56 -18.49 12.91
C GLU A 420 3.25 -19.10 14.13
N GLU A 421 4.55 -18.87 14.27
CA GLU A 421 5.38 -19.40 15.35
C GLU A 421 5.71 -18.32 16.39
N LYS A 422 5.90 -18.76 17.63
CA LYS A 422 6.41 -17.91 18.70
C LYS A 422 7.87 -17.59 18.44
N VAL A 423 8.21 -16.29 18.42
CA VAL A 423 9.54 -15.78 18.18
C VAL A 423 10.15 -15.16 19.45
N ASP A 424 11.48 -15.11 19.54
CA ASP A 424 12.24 -14.55 20.67
C ASP A 424 12.56 -13.05 20.54
N HIS A 425 12.09 -12.43 19.47
CA HIS A 425 12.35 -11.04 19.08
C HIS A 425 11.07 -10.36 18.61
N SER A 426 11.13 -9.05 18.43
CA SER A 426 10.06 -8.28 17.81
C SER A 426 10.57 -7.41 16.67
N VAL A 427 9.68 -7.03 15.78
CA VAL A 427 9.90 -5.98 14.78
C VAL A 427 8.79 -4.94 14.95
N LEU A 428 9.19 -3.69 15.21
CA LEU A 428 8.29 -2.56 15.27
C LEU A 428 8.37 -1.83 13.93
N THR A 429 7.31 -1.88 13.16
CA THR A 429 7.19 -1.19 11.87
C THR A 429 6.55 0.16 12.09
N LEU A 430 7.35 1.21 11.99
CA LEU A 430 6.96 2.60 12.23
C LEU A 430 6.50 3.23 10.92
N TYR A 431 5.26 3.69 10.86
CA TYR A 431 4.69 4.32 9.69
C TYR A 431 4.80 5.84 9.75
N HIS A 432 5.35 6.42 8.69
CA HIS A 432 5.55 7.86 8.55
C HIS A 432 5.14 8.33 7.16
N GLY A 433 3.84 8.54 6.96
CA GLY A 433 3.34 9.31 5.84
C GLY A 433 3.87 10.74 5.95
N ILE A 434 4.44 11.28 4.85
CA ILE A 434 4.98 12.64 4.87
C ILE A 434 3.96 13.58 4.22
N PRO A 435 3.08 14.22 5.03
CA PRO A 435 1.82 14.79 4.58
C PRO A 435 1.96 16.23 4.07
N TYR A 436 2.91 16.48 3.16
CA TYR A 436 3.07 17.77 2.47
C TYR A 436 3.72 17.62 1.10
N ASP A 437 3.42 18.54 0.19
CA ASP A 437 3.96 18.55 -1.16
C ASP A 437 5.48 18.81 -1.17
N GLY A 438 6.20 18.13 -2.06
CA GLY A 438 7.65 18.24 -2.16
C GLY A 438 8.44 17.41 -1.14
N ALA A 439 7.78 16.67 -0.26
CA ALA A 439 8.40 15.82 0.78
C ALA A 439 9.47 14.87 0.22
N ARG A 440 9.25 14.29 -0.96
CA ARG A 440 10.19 13.37 -1.61
C ARG A 440 11.58 13.96 -1.83
N GLN A 441 11.71 15.29 -1.96
CA GLN A 441 13.01 15.94 -2.17
C GLN A 441 13.98 15.71 -1.01
N PHE A 442 13.46 15.55 0.21
CA PHE A 442 14.28 15.25 1.38
C PHE A 442 14.78 13.80 1.38
N LEU A 443 14.05 12.91 0.72
CA LEU A 443 14.42 11.50 0.61
C LEU A 443 15.49 11.25 -0.48
N PHE A 444 15.76 12.22 -1.35
CA PHE A 444 16.88 12.19 -2.29
C PHE A 444 18.23 12.50 -1.62
N ASN A 445 18.22 13.23 -0.50
CA ASN A 445 19.46 13.61 0.17
C ASN A 445 19.93 12.48 1.09
N PRO A 446 21.11 11.87 0.85
CA PRO A 446 21.62 10.80 1.70
C PRO A 446 21.74 11.19 3.18
N ALA A 447 22.08 12.46 3.48
CA ALA A 447 22.13 12.94 4.86
C ALA A 447 20.79 12.91 5.59
N SER A 448 19.66 12.77 4.87
CA SER A 448 18.35 12.61 5.49
C SER A 448 18.19 11.25 6.16
N HIS A 449 18.86 10.20 5.67
CA HIS A 449 18.84 8.88 6.28
C HIS A 449 19.23 8.93 7.75
N ASP A 450 20.41 9.48 8.06
CA ASP A 450 20.90 9.54 9.42
C ASP A 450 20.06 10.44 10.33
N LYS A 451 19.49 11.51 9.78
CA LYS A 451 18.55 12.37 10.52
C LYS A 451 17.29 11.63 10.91
N TYR A 452 16.64 10.91 9.97
CA TYR A 452 15.46 10.11 10.27
C TYR A 452 15.77 8.95 11.21
N LYS A 453 16.91 8.29 11.00
CA LYS A 453 17.39 7.22 11.90
C LYS A 453 17.53 7.70 13.34
N ALA A 454 18.24 8.81 13.55
CA ALA A 454 18.41 9.41 14.88
C ALA A 454 17.07 9.82 15.49
N LYS A 455 16.20 10.46 14.70
CA LYS A 455 14.88 10.90 15.15
C LYS A 455 13.99 9.72 15.56
N TYR A 456 13.95 8.64 14.76
CA TYR A 456 13.14 7.46 15.09
C TYR A 456 13.63 6.75 16.35
N LEU A 457 14.93 6.60 16.51
CA LEU A 457 15.51 6.00 17.72
C LEU A 457 15.21 6.86 18.96
N GLN A 458 15.26 8.18 18.84
CA GLN A 458 14.87 9.10 19.92
C GLN A 458 13.38 8.97 20.27
N ASP A 459 12.49 8.96 19.27
CA ASP A 459 11.04 8.96 19.50
C ASP A 459 10.53 7.58 19.94
N VAL A 460 11.19 6.49 19.56
CA VAL A 460 10.79 5.13 19.97
C VAL A 460 11.29 4.75 21.36
N GLU A 461 12.34 5.38 21.89
CA GLU A 461 12.94 5.02 23.19
C GLU A 461 11.91 4.99 24.35
N PRO A 462 11.07 6.04 24.59
CA PRO A 462 10.05 5.99 25.64
C PRO A 462 8.97 4.93 25.38
N ILE A 463 8.74 4.58 24.11
CA ILE A 463 7.78 3.54 23.73
C ILE A 463 8.37 2.16 24.07
N LEU A 464 9.64 1.92 23.76
CA LEU A 464 10.33 0.68 24.16
C LEU A 464 10.30 0.47 25.67
N GLN A 465 10.48 1.55 26.45
CA GLN A 465 10.38 1.48 27.92
C GLN A 465 9.00 1.03 28.39
N THR A 466 7.93 1.50 27.74
CA THR A 466 6.55 1.04 27.98
C THR A 466 6.38 -0.46 27.71
N MET A 467 7.18 -1.00 26.81
CA MET A 467 7.23 -2.42 26.45
C MET A 467 8.20 -3.24 27.30
N ASN A 468 8.79 -2.67 28.35
CA ASN A 468 9.88 -3.26 29.13
C ASN A 468 11.12 -3.63 28.29
N LEU A 469 11.36 -2.85 27.23
CA LEU A 469 12.54 -2.91 26.38
C LEU A 469 13.36 -1.63 26.56
N GLY A 470 14.66 -1.70 26.26
CA GLY A 470 15.54 -0.53 26.23
C GLY A 470 16.31 -0.42 24.93
N MET A 471 17.05 0.67 24.74
CA MET A 471 17.88 0.87 23.55
C MET A 471 18.94 -0.24 23.38
N ASN A 472 19.39 -0.89 24.45
CA ASN A 472 20.29 -2.06 24.39
C ASN A 472 19.63 -3.30 23.79
N ASP A 473 18.30 -3.36 23.80
CA ASP A 473 17.53 -4.44 23.17
C ASP A 473 17.29 -4.19 21.66
N VAL A 474 17.57 -3.00 21.18
CA VAL A 474 17.55 -2.72 19.74
C VAL A 474 18.75 -3.41 19.09
N HIS A 475 18.46 -4.26 18.10
CA HIS A 475 19.48 -4.93 17.29
C HIS A 475 19.87 -4.08 16.09
N GLY A 476 18.89 -3.44 15.46
CA GLY A 476 19.11 -2.59 14.31
C GLY A 476 17.86 -1.80 13.91
N ILE A 477 18.06 -0.88 12.99
CA ILE A 477 17.02 -0.11 12.35
C ILE A 477 17.20 -0.11 10.84
N ARG A 478 16.10 -0.30 10.11
CA ARG A 478 16.05 -0.23 8.66
C ARG A 478 15.05 0.84 8.24
N LEU A 479 15.46 1.66 7.27
CA LEU A 479 14.62 2.74 6.74
C LEU A 479 14.32 2.47 5.27
N THR A 480 13.03 2.40 4.94
CA THR A 480 12.54 2.18 3.59
C THR A 480 11.82 3.42 3.10
N ARG A 481 12.31 4.02 2.02
CA ARG A 481 11.68 5.20 1.39
C ARG A 481 10.79 4.79 0.22
N TRP A 482 9.70 5.52 0.08
CA TRP A 482 8.76 5.45 -1.03
C TRP A 482 8.49 6.87 -1.53
N GLY A 483 9.20 7.30 -2.58
CA GLY A 483 9.18 8.71 -3.03
C GLY A 483 7.84 9.14 -3.63
N HIS A 484 7.10 8.21 -4.22
CA HIS A 484 5.77 8.40 -4.80
C HIS A 484 4.80 7.35 -4.26
N ALA A 485 4.77 7.20 -2.94
CA ALA A 485 4.09 6.13 -2.24
C ALA A 485 2.60 6.08 -2.55
N LEU A 486 1.92 7.20 -2.30
CA LEU A 486 0.47 7.25 -2.28
C LEU A 486 -0.05 8.41 -3.14
N PRO A 487 -1.09 8.17 -3.95
CA PRO A 487 -1.89 9.24 -4.52
C PRO A 487 -2.65 9.95 -3.40
N LEU A 488 -2.66 11.28 -3.41
CA LEU A 488 -3.35 12.09 -2.41
C LEU A 488 -4.81 12.31 -2.80
N SER A 489 -5.71 11.80 -1.99
CA SER A 489 -7.18 11.88 -2.19
C SER A 489 -7.73 13.25 -1.78
N ARG A 490 -7.37 14.33 -2.48
CA ARG A 490 -7.89 15.68 -2.19
C ARG A 490 -9.39 15.79 -2.39
N ALA A 491 -10.02 16.65 -1.60
CA ALA A 491 -11.44 16.99 -1.76
C ALA A 491 -11.75 17.48 -3.18
N GLY A 492 -12.84 16.99 -3.76
CA GLY A 492 -13.34 17.35 -5.08
C GLY A 492 -12.77 16.57 -6.26
N LEU A 493 -11.66 15.82 -6.12
CA LEU A 493 -11.00 15.15 -7.23
C LEU A 493 -11.91 14.16 -7.98
N ILE A 494 -12.78 13.45 -7.27
CA ILE A 494 -13.69 12.47 -7.88
C ILE A 494 -14.80 13.18 -8.66
N GLN A 495 -15.37 14.25 -8.09
CA GLN A 495 -16.41 15.04 -8.76
C GLN A 495 -15.90 15.82 -9.98
N ASP A 496 -14.65 16.27 -9.93
CA ASP A 496 -13.97 16.92 -11.07
C ASP A 496 -13.67 15.96 -12.22
N GLY A 497 -13.85 14.63 -12.01
CA GLY A 497 -13.64 13.61 -13.03
C GLY A 497 -12.18 13.40 -13.44
N LEU A 498 -11.22 13.96 -12.71
CA LEU A 498 -9.79 13.89 -13.05
C LEU A 498 -9.24 12.45 -13.01
N PRO A 499 -9.51 11.62 -11.97
CA PRO A 499 -9.06 10.24 -11.94
C PRO A 499 -9.66 9.41 -13.07
N GLN A 500 -10.96 9.60 -13.36
CA GLN A 500 -11.67 8.93 -14.44
C GLN A 500 -11.03 9.25 -15.79
N LYS A 501 -10.80 10.55 -16.08
CA LYS A 501 -10.16 11.01 -17.31
C LYS A 501 -8.73 10.48 -17.43
N ALA A 502 -7.95 10.50 -16.36
CA ALA A 502 -6.59 9.98 -16.31
C ALA A 502 -6.50 8.46 -16.56
N SER A 503 -7.61 7.73 -16.39
CA SER A 503 -7.68 6.27 -16.49
C SER A 503 -8.39 5.76 -17.73
N GLU A 504 -8.80 6.64 -18.65
CA GLU A 504 -9.43 6.25 -19.91
C GLU A 504 -8.52 5.33 -20.73
N SER A 505 -9.08 4.26 -21.27
CA SER A 505 -8.34 3.37 -22.18
C SER A 505 -8.02 4.08 -23.50
N ILE A 506 -6.82 3.87 -24.05
CA ILE A 506 -6.41 4.49 -25.30
C ILE A 506 -6.62 3.46 -26.43
N ASN A 507 -7.44 3.82 -27.40
CA ASN A 507 -7.81 3.03 -28.61
C ASN A 507 -8.27 1.59 -28.33
N GLY A 508 -8.73 1.28 -27.09
CA GLY A 508 -9.07 -0.07 -26.69
C GLY A 508 -7.87 -1.03 -26.58
N ILE A 509 -6.64 -0.54 -26.70
CA ILE A 509 -5.40 -1.31 -26.69
C ILE A 509 -4.60 -1.09 -25.39
N ILE A 510 -4.55 0.15 -24.90
CA ILE A 510 -3.84 0.49 -23.65
C ILE A 510 -4.86 0.74 -22.56
N HIS A 511 -4.70 0.05 -21.44
CA HIS A 511 -5.57 0.12 -20.27
C HIS A 511 -4.76 0.54 -19.03
N PHE A 512 -5.43 1.04 -18.02
CA PHE A 512 -4.81 1.50 -16.77
C PHE A 512 -5.42 0.73 -15.59
N ALA A 513 -4.57 0.10 -14.78
CA ALA A 513 -4.97 -0.63 -13.58
C ALA A 513 -4.03 -0.26 -12.44
N ASN A 514 -4.42 0.71 -11.60
CA ASN A 514 -3.64 1.08 -10.42
C ASN A 514 -4.58 1.73 -9.39
N GLN A 515 -4.14 1.82 -8.13
CA GLN A 515 -4.85 2.51 -7.06
C GLN A 515 -5.15 3.98 -7.39
N ASP A 516 -4.33 4.63 -8.21
CA ASP A 516 -4.53 6.01 -8.66
C ASP A 516 -5.62 6.17 -9.74
N ASN A 517 -6.22 5.08 -10.24
CA ASN A 517 -7.44 5.15 -11.04
C ASN A 517 -8.59 5.85 -10.29
N TRP A 518 -8.56 5.78 -8.96
CA TRP A 518 -9.55 6.38 -8.07
C TRP A 518 -8.92 7.27 -7.00
N MET A 519 -7.61 7.50 -7.07
CA MET A 519 -6.86 8.24 -6.05
C MET A 519 -7.09 7.68 -4.63
N ASN A 520 -7.23 6.35 -4.52
CA ASN A 520 -7.54 5.64 -3.29
C ASN A 520 -6.40 4.66 -2.97
N PRO A 521 -5.50 4.99 -2.04
CA PRO A 521 -4.22 4.31 -1.85
C PRO A 521 -4.32 3.02 -1.03
N CYS A 522 -5.02 2.01 -1.52
CA CYS A 522 -5.07 0.70 -0.85
C CYS A 522 -4.89 -0.48 -1.80
N PHE A 523 -4.62 -1.64 -1.20
CA PHE A 523 -4.51 -2.92 -1.89
C PHE A 523 -5.79 -3.27 -2.63
N GLU A 524 -6.91 -3.10 -1.96
CA GLU A 524 -8.25 -3.44 -2.43
C GLU A 524 -8.60 -2.68 -3.72
N THR A 525 -8.30 -1.39 -3.76
CA THR A 525 -8.52 -0.57 -4.97
C THR A 525 -7.61 -1.01 -6.11
N ALA A 526 -6.34 -1.30 -5.84
CA ALA A 526 -5.41 -1.80 -6.86
C ALA A 526 -5.88 -3.14 -7.44
N HIS A 527 -6.35 -4.05 -6.59
CA HIS A 527 -6.92 -5.34 -6.98
C HIS A 527 -8.22 -5.18 -7.77
N HIS A 528 -9.12 -4.30 -7.32
CA HIS A 528 -10.39 -4.01 -8.02
C HIS A 528 -10.15 -3.48 -9.45
N CYS A 529 -9.28 -2.49 -9.61
CA CYS A 529 -8.93 -1.96 -10.93
C CYS A 529 -8.34 -3.03 -11.86
N ALA A 530 -7.58 -3.96 -11.31
CA ALA A 530 -7.03 -5.08 -12.08
C ALA A 530 -8.13 -6.04 -12.59
N ILE A 531 -9.15 -6.31 -11.77
CA ILE A 531 -10.30 -7.14 -12.18
C ILE A 531 -11.08 -6.45 -13.29
N GLU A 532 -11.38 -5.16 -13.16
CA GLU A 532 -12.11 -4.39 -14.18
C GLU A 532 -11.39 -4.49 -15.53
N VAL A 533 -10.08 -4.25 -15.54
CA VAL A 533 -9.28 -4.32 -16.77
C VAL A 533 -9.18 -5.75 -17.30
N ALA A 534 -8.96 -6.74 -16.46
CA ALA A 534 -8.88 -8.13 -16.89
C ALA A 534 -10.21 -8.62 -17.49
N THR A 535 -11.33 -8.23 -16.89
CA THR A 535 -12.68 -8.53 -17.43
C THR A 535 -12.87 -7.89 -18.80
N LYS A 536 -12.47 -6.64 -18.97
CA LYS A 536 -12.55 -5.91 -20.25
C LYS A 536 -11.70 -6.55 -21.34
N ILE A 537 -10.53 -7.12 -21.00
CA ILE A 537 -9.64 -7.81 -21.95
C ILE A 537 -10.15 -9.21 -22.31
N LYS A 538 -10.89 -9.85 -21.42
CA LYS A 538 -11.48 -11.17 -21.69
C LYS A 538 -12.74 -11.12 -22.58
N GLY A 539 -13.42 -9.98 -22.66
CA GLY A 539 -14.64 -9.73 -23.42
C GLY A 539 -15.85 -9.90 -22.54
#